data_7cea0585f4043dbcd000ecbac0b3272e
#
_entry.id   7cea0585f4043dbcd000ecbac0b3272e
#
_cell.length_a   1.000
_cell.length_b   1.000
_cell.length_c   1.000
_cell.angle_alpha   90.00
_cell.angle_beta   90.00
_cell.angle_gamma   90.00
#
_symmetry.space_group_name_H-M   'P 1'
#
loop_
_entity.id
_entity.type
_entity.pdbx_description
1 polymer ?
#
loop_
_entity_poly.entity_id
_entity_poly.type
_entity_poly.pdbx_seq_one_letter_code
_entity_poly.pdbx_strand_id
1 'polypeptide(L)'
;MKVNLFVSRDIEEPYADIHTNELTDNVTKAISILESDESYDMVAVKKGSDIALLQMDEIFMFRVEDKQVKVYSENSEYLIKKPLYQVEETLSSDFVRISKATIVNLKKIERVAPSLKGMMFIELKNGLKDNISRKYLPDFKQALDL
;
A
#
# COMPACT_ATOMS: atom_id res chain seq x y z
N MET A 1 -20.01 -20.01 10.93
CA MET A 1 -18.88 -20.37 11.84
C MET A 1 -18.72 -19.32 12.90
N LYS A 2 -18.58 -19.74 14.13
CA LYS A 2 -18.28 -18.83 15.25
C LYS A 2 -16.77 -18.67 15.38
N VAL A 3 -16.28 -17.44 15.49
CA VAL A 3 -14.87 -17.14 15.69
C VAL A 3 -14.68 -16.40 17.01
N ASN A 4 -13.75 -16.88 17.81
CA ASN A 4 -13.35 -16.23 19.06
C ASN A 4 -11.92 -15.72 18.91
N LEU A 5 -11.68 -14.47 19.31
CA LEU A 5 -10.36 -13.85 19.26
C LEU A 5 -9.82 -13.71 20.69
N PHE A 6 -8.62 -14.21 20.92
CA PHE A 6 -7.89 -14.07 22.17
C PHE A 6 -6.56 -13.35 21.88
N VAL A 7 -6.31 -12.26 22.59
CA VAL A 7 -5.09 -11.47 22.45
C VAL A 7 -4.30 -11.52 23.76
N SER A 8 -3.06 -11.99 23.69
CA SER A 8 -2.15 -12.06 24.84
C SER A 8 -0.73 -11.77 24.41
N ARG A 9 0.01 -11.03 25.24
CA ARG A 9 1.44 -10.76 24.99
C ARG A 9 2.34 -11.98 25.17
N ASP A 10 1.83 -13.05 25.78
CA ASP A 10 2.56 -14.30 26.01
C ASP A 10 2.62 -15.17 24.75
N ILE A 11 1.85 -14.85 23.71
CA ILE A 11 1.85 -15.55 22.43
C ILE A 11 2.95 -14.96 21.55
N GLU A 12 3.99 -15.75 21.28
CA GLU A 12 5.13 -15.31 20.45
C GLU A 12 4.77 -15.27 18.95
N GLU A 13 4.09 -16.31 18.48
CA GLU A 13 3.62 -16.38 17.10
C GLU A 13 2.11 -16.61 17.06
N PRO A 14 1.38 -15.87 16.22
CA PRO A 14 -0.06 -16.10 16.12
C PRO A 14 -0.35 -17.48 15.55
N TYR A 15 -1.36 -18.15 16.09
CA TYR A 15 -1.85 -19.41 15.57
C TYR A 15 -3.36 -19.48 15.67
N ALA A 16 -3.97 -20.35 14.87
CA ALA A 16 -5.39 -20.61 14.88
C ALA A 16 -5.66 -22.11 14.77
N ASP A 17 -6.59 -22.61 15.59
CA ASP A 17 -7.12 -23.95 15.51
C ASP A 17 -8.54 -23.89 14.96
N ILE A 18 -8.82 -24.65 13.91
CA ILE A 18 -10.15 -24.71 13.31
C ILE A 18 -10.72 -26.11 13.56
N HIS A 19 -11.81 -26.14 14.30
CA HIS A 19 -12.55 -27.36 14.61
C HIS A 19 -13.80 -27.41 13.74
N THR A 20 -13.93 -28.44 12.93
CA THR A 20 -15.06 -28.60 12.04
C THR A 20 -15.43 -30.08 11.91
N ASN A 21 -16.69 -30.35 11.60
CA ASN A 21 -17.16 -31.70 11.29
C ASN A 21 -17.04 -32.04 9.81
N GLU A 22 -16.81 -31.04 8.96
CA GLU A 22 -16.71 -31.19 7.51
C GLU A 22 -15.78 -30.17 6.92
N LEU A 23 -14.98 -30.58 5.93
CA LEU A 23 -14.10 -29.67 5.20
C LEU A 23 -14.88 -29.03 4.06
N THR A 24 -15.34 -27.79 4.29
CA THR A 24 -16.07 -26.99 3.30
C THR A 24 -15.13 -26.07 2.53
N ASP A 25 -15.59 -25.50 1.40
CA ASP A 25 -14.82 -24.52 0.63
C ASP A 25 -14.47 -23.28 1.46
N ASN A 26 -15.38 -22.85 2.32
CA ASN A 26 -15.14 -21.70 3.21
C ASN A 26 -14.01 -21.98 4.22
N VAL A 27 -13.97 -23.18 4.78
CA VAL A 27 -12.92 -23.58 5.72
C VAL A 27 -11.58 -23.65 4.99
N THR A 28 -11.55 -24.26 3.81
CA THR A 28 -10.33 -24.35 2.99
C THR A 28 -9.79 -22.98 2.61
N LYS A 29 -10.67 -22.06 2.20
CA LYS A 29 -10.27 -20.67 1.89
C LYS A 29 -9.72 -19.95 3.13
N ALA A 30 -10.36 -20.11 4.28
CA ALA A 30 -9.90 -19.50 5.52
C ALA A 30 -8.50 -19.99 5.90
N ILE A 31 -8.24 -21.30 5.78
CA ILE A 31 -6.93 -21.88 6.06
C ILE A 31 -5.88 -21.28 5.11
N SER A 32 -6.17 -21.20 3.82
CA SER A 32 -5.26 -20.64 2.82
C SER A 32 -4.90 -19.18 3.13
N ILE A 33 -5.88 -18.39 3.55
CA ILE A 33 -5.65 -16.98 3.95
C ILE A 33 -4.76 -16.90 5.19
N LEU A 34 -5.03 -17.73 6.19
CA LEU A 34 -4.29 -17.70 7.45
C LEU A 34 -2.87 -18.24 7.32
N GLU A 35 -2.63 -19.19 6.42
CA GLU A 35 -1.31 -19.77 6.16
C GLU A 35 -0.47 -18.94 5.19
N SER A 36 -1.09 -18.03 4.42
CA SER A 36 -0.36 -17.22 3.45
C SER A 36 0.39 -16.08 4.14
N ASP A 37 1.60 -15.83 3.69
CA ASP A 37 2.39 -14.65 4.08
C ASP A 37 1.96 -13.41 3.28
N GLU A 38 1.01 -13.57 2.37
CA GLU A 38 0.45 -12.45 1.61
C GLU A 38 -0.47 -11.62 2.50
N SER A 39 -0.16 -10.35 2.64
CA SER A 39 -1.08 -9.41 3.27
C SER A 39 -2.22 -9.14 2.28
N TYR A 40 -3.43 -9.52 2.65
CA TYR A 40 -4.64 -9.15 1.92
C TYR A 40 -5.05 -7.72 2.28
N ASP A 41 -4.09 -6.80 2.21
CA ASP A 41 -4.33 -5.41 2.55
C ASP A 41 -5.03 -4.73 1.39
N MET A 42 -6.27 -4.40 1.60
CA MET A 42 -7.08 -3.65 0.66
C MET A 42 -7.25 -2.21 1.13
N VAL A 43 -7.27 -1.29 0.19
CA VAL A 43 -7.53 0.11 0.42
C VAL A 43 -8.87 0.47 -0.20
N ALA A 44 -9.79 1.00 0.60
CA ALA A 44 -11.06 1.50 0.11
C ALA A 44 -10.87 2.89 -0.48
N VAL A 45 -11.26 3.05 -1.73
CA VAL A 45 -11.11 4.29 -2.49
C VAL A 45 -12.44 4.67 -3.13
N LYS A 46 -12.58 5.93 -3.55
CA LYS A 46 -13.79 6.44 -4.20
C LYS A 46 -13.54 6.75 -5.65
N LYS A 47 -14.53 6.41 -6.49
CA LYS A 47 -14.62 6.85 -7.87
C LYS A 47 -16.03 7.32 -8.11
N GLY A 48 -16.22 8.65 -8.15
CA GLY A 48 -17.56 9.23 -8.14
C GLY A 48 -18.31 8.86 -6.86
N SER A 49 -19.49 8.26 -7.00
CA SER A 49 -20.28 7.75 -5.86
C SER A 49 -19.93 6.31 -5.48
N ASP A 50 -19.12 5.63 -6.28
CA ASP A 50 -18.76 4.23 -6.05
C ASP A 50 -17.59 4.11 -5.10
N ILE A 51 -17.59 3.03 -4.33
CA ILE A 51 -16.46 2.62 -3.49
C ILE A 51 -15.82 1.41 -4.17
N ALA A 52 -14.53 1.52 -4.46
CA ALA A 52 -13.73 0.42 -4.97
C ALA A 52 -12.75 -0.07 -3.90
N LEU A 53 -12.47 -1.35 -3.91
CA LEU A 53 -11.45 -1.96 -3.05
C LEU A 53 -10.25 -2.31 -3.91
N LEU A 54 -9.13 -1.64 -3.65
CA LEU A 54 -7.87 -1.89 -4.35
C LEU A 54 -6.94 -2.70 -3.46
N GLN A 55 -6.27 -3.69 -4.04
CA GLN A 55 -5.15 -4.33 -3.38
C GLN A 55 -3.95 -3.39 -3.40
N MET A 56 -3.12 -3.44 -2.37
CA MET A 56 -1.95 -2.55 -2.30
C MET A 56 -1.02 -2.71 -3.50
N ASP A 57 -0.88 -3.91 -4.04
CA ASP A 57 -0.04 -4.17 -5.20
C ASP A 57 -0.57 -3.55 -6.51
N GLU A 58 -1.84 -3.13 -6.53
CA GLU A 58 -2.43 -2.42 -7.66
C GLU A 58 -2.16 -0.92 -7.61
N ILE A 59 -1.74 -0.40 -6.47
CA ILE A 59 -1.56 1.04 -6.26
C ILE A 59 -0.14 1.46 -6.66
N PHE A 60 -0.07 2.48 -7.50
CA PHE A 60 1.18 3.06 -7.97
C PHE A 60 1.65 4.22 -7.09
N MET A 61 0.71 5.10 -6.72
CA MET A 61 1.06 6.32 -5.99
C MET A 61 -0.17 6.90 -5.30
N PHE A 62 0.09 7.56 -4.16
CA PHE A 62 -0.86 8.48 -3.51
C PHE A 62 -0.29 9.89 -3.64
N ARG A 63 -1.10 10.83 -4.09
CA ARG A 63 -0.65 12.22 -4.25
C ARG A 63 -1.73 13.20 -3.86
N VAL A 64 -1.36 14.22 -3.08
CA VAL A 64 -2.26 15.32 -2.74
C VAL A 64 -2.37 16.26 -3.94
N GLU A 65 -3.56 16.41 -4.46
CA GLU A 65 -3.90 17.34 -5.54
C GLU A 65 -5.22 18.03 -5.17
N ASP A 66 -5.27 19.35 -5.30
CA ASP A 66 -6.47 20.14 -4.96
C ASP A 66 -7.01 19.83 -3.55
N LYS A 67 -6.12 19.71 -2.57
CA LYS A 67 -6.43 19.39 -1.17
C LYS A 67 -7.08 18.02 -0.95
N GLN A 68 -7.01 17.15 -1.95
CA GLN A 68 -7.53 15.78 -1.88
C GLN A 68 -6.40 14.78 -2.12
N VAL A 69 -6.49 13.61 -1.52
CA VAL A 69 -5.54 12.53 -1.79
C VAL A 69 -6.06 11.69 -2.95
N LYS A 70 -5.35 11.74 -4.06
CA LYS A 70 -5.60 10.89 -5.22
C LYS A 70 -4.80 9.62 -5.13
N VAL A 71 -5.42 8.53 -5.56
CA VAL A 71 -4.81 7.19 -5.60
C VAL A 71 -4.73 6.77 -7.06
N TYR A 72 -3.53 6.47 -7.53
CA TYR A 72 -3.29 6.07 -8.91
C TYR A 72 -3.02 4.59 -9.02
N SER A 73 -3.77 3.92 -9.89
CA SER A 73 -3.51 2.57 -10.33
C SER A 73 -2.90 2.59 -11.74
N GLU A 74 -2.81 1.44 -12.39
CA GLU A 74 -2.22 1.36 -13.73
C GLU A 74 -2.97 2.25 -14.74
N ASN A 75 -4.30 2.21 -14.74
CA ASN A 75 -5.13 2.88 -15.74
C ASN A 75 -6.21 3.78 -15.15
N SER A 76 -6.28 3.92 -13.84
CA SER A 76 -7.37 4.65 -13.18
C SER A 76 -6.87 5.50 -12.04
N GLU A 77 -7.65 6.50 -11.69
CA GLU A 77 -7.41 7.32 -10.50
C GLU A 77 -8.66 7.34 -9.63
N TYR A 78 -8.43 7.46 -8.34
CA TYR A 78 -9.47 7.41 -7.31
C TYR A 78 -9.18 8.47 -6.26
N LEU A 79 -10.12 8.66 -5.35
CA LEU A 79 -9.95 9.54 -4.20
C LEU A 79 -10.03 8.76 -2.90
N ILE A 80 -9.26 9.21 -1.91
CA ILE A 80 -9.36 8.69 -0.55
C ILE A 80 -9.57 9.87 0.40
N LYS A 81 -10.53 9.74 1.33
CA LYS A 81 -10.89 10.80 2.27
C LYS A 81 -10.07 10.74 3.57
N LYS A 82 -8.79 10.54 3.44
CA LYS A 82 -7.87 10.54 4.58
C LYS A 82 -6.70 11.45 4.26
N PRO A 83 -6.15 12.17 5.23
CA PRO A 83 -4.91 12.89 5.01
C PRO A 83 -3.76 11.92 4.71
N LEU A 84 -2.78 12.39 3.97
CA LEU A 84 -1.69 11.54 3.49
C LEU A 84 -0.91 10.86 4.62
N TYR A 85 -0.73 11.54 5.75
CA TYR A 85 -0.02 10.95 6.90
C TYR A 85 -0.75 9.73 7.48
N GLN A 86 -2.10 9.72 7.47
CA GLN A 86 -2.87 8.56 7.91
C GLN A 86 -2.78 7.40 6.93
N VAL A 87 -2.77 7.72 5.64
CA VAL A 87 -2.56 6.71 4.60
C VAL A 87 -1.20 6.05 4.79
N GLU A 88 -0.15 6.85 4.99
CA GLU A 88 1.22 6.37 5.21
C GLU A 88 1.33 5.37 6.35
N GLU A 89 0.62 5.61 7.46
CA GLU A 89 0.63 4.72 8.64
C GLU A 89 0.11 3.31 8.36
N THR A 90 -0.73 3.15 7.34
CA THR A 90 -1.36 1.86 7.01
C THR A 90 -0.65 1.09 5.90
N LEU A 91 0.35 1.70 5.26
CA LEU A 91 1.01 1.11 4.10
C LEU A 91 2.15 0.17 4.50
N SER A 92 2.42 -0.81 3.63
CA SER A 92 3.56 -1.70 3.78
C SER A 92 4.87 -0.98 3.48
N SER A 93 6.00 -1.65 3.74
CA SER A 93 7.34 -1.13 3.44
C SER A 93 7.63 -0.95 1.94
N ASP A 94 6.75 -1.43 1.07
CA ASP A 94 6.87 -1.20 -0.37
C ASP A 94 6.59 0.25 -0.77
N PHE A 95 5.96 1.02 0.12
CA PHE A 95 5.60 2.41 -0.13
C PHE A 95 6.56 3.34 0.60
N VAL A 96 7.00 4.39 -0.09
CA VAL A 96 7.92 5.38 0.44
C VAL A 96 7.43 6.79 0.13
N ARG A 97 7.51 7.66 1.14
CA ARG A 97 7.23 9.08 0.97
C ARG A 97 8.37 9.74 0.20
N ILE A 98 8.06 10.48 -0.85
CA ILE A 98 9.06 11.19 -1.68
C ILE A 98 8.94 12.70 -1.61
N SER A 99 7.83 13.19 -1.07
CA SER A 99 7.61 14.62 -0.83
C SER A 99 6.49 14.80 0.19
N LYS A 100 6.20 16.04 0.55
CA LYS A 100 5.05 16.33 1.42
C LYS A 100 3.73 15.85 0.80
N ALA A 101 3.66 15.78 -0.51
CA ALA A 101 2.43 15.52 -1.24
C ALA A 101 2.34 14.10 -1.80
N THR A 102 3.42 13.31 -1.81
CA THR A 102 3.45 12.08 -2.61
C THR A 102 4.09 10.90 -1.88
N ILE A 103 3.40 9.75 -1.96
CA ILE A 103 3.91 8.43 -1.56
C ILE A 103 3.89 7.55 -2.80
N VAL A 104 4.96 6.80 -3.06
CA VAL A 104 5.06 5.91 -4.22
C VAL A 104 5.24 4.46 -3.81
N ASN A 105 4.77 3.58 -4.66
CA ASN A 105 5.05 2.15 -4.56
C ASN A 105 6.38 1.86 -5.26
N LEU A 106 7.38 1.43 -4.49
CA LEU A 106 8.71 1.11 -5.01
C LEU A 106 8.69 0.05 -6.12
N LYS A 107 7.78 -0.91 -6.03
CA LYS A 107 7.65 -1.98 -7.03
C LYS A 107 7.12 -1.48 -8.38
N LYS A 108 6.55 -0.28 -8.42
CA LYS A 108 5.97 0.31 -9.62
C LYS A 108 6.87 1.36 -10.26
N ILE A 109 8.08 1.54 -9.75
CA ILE A 109 9.04 2.49 -10.31
C ILE A 109 9.69 1.86 -11.55
N GLU A 110 9.63 2.59 -12.67
CA GLU A 110 10.32 2.21 -13.91
C GLU A 110 11.77 2.70 -13.90
N ARG A 111 11.98 3.95 -13.50
CA ARG A 111 13.32 4.53 -13.41
C ARG A 111 13.39 5.70 -12.46
N VAL A 112 14.59 5.97 -12.00
CA VAL A 112 14.96 7.12 -11.18
C VAL A 112 16.09 7.85 -11.90
N ALA A 113 15.98 9.15 -12.05
CA ALA A 113 16.99 9.93 -12.78
C ALA A 113 17.22 11.29 -12.15
N PRO A 114 18.41 11.89 -12.37
CA PRO A 114 18.67 13.23 -11.90
C PRO A 114 17.74 14.25 -12.55
N SER A 115 17.34 15.23 -11.76
CA SER A 115 16.57 16.38 -12.18
C SER A 115 17.39 17.66 -11.93
N LEU A 116 16.78 18.80 -12.16
CA LEU A 116 17.46 20.08 -11.97
C LEU A 116 17.80 20.34 -10.47
N LYS A 117 18.87 21.08 -10.22
CA LYS A 117 19.27 21.57 -8.87
C LYS A 117 19.55 20.46 -7.84
N GLY A 118 20.11 19.34 -8.27
CA GLY A 118 20.46 18.25 -7.37
C GLY A 118 19.27 17.45 -6.88
N MET A 119 18.10 17.66 -7.47
CA MET A 119 16.92 16.86 -7.21
C MET A 119 16.93 15.59 -8.07
N MET A 120 16.10 14.63 -7.71
CA MET A 120 15.85 13.44 -8.51
C MET A 120 14.37 13.36 -8.83
N PHE A 121 14.04 12.67 -9.92
CA PHE A 121 12.65 12.35 -10.23
C PHE A 121 12.49 10.85 -10.45
N ILE A 122 11.27 10.40 -10.28
CA ILE A 122 10.86 9.03 -10.59
C ILE A 122 9.91 9.04 -11.78
N GLU A 123 9.97 7.95 -12.52
CA GLU A 123 8.96 7.61 -13.53
C GLU A 123 8.40 6.24 -13.18
N LEU A 124 7.08 6.15 -13.06
CA LEU A 124 6.38 4.91 -12.76
C LEU A 124 6.07 4.15 -14.05
N LYS A 125 5.79 2.86 -13.90
CA LYS A 125 5.49 1.97 -15.03
C LYS A 125 4.23 2.35 -15.80
N ASN A 126 3.35 3.16 -15.20
CA ASN A 126 2.17 3.71 -15.87
C ASN A 126 2.41 5.07 -16.54
N GLY A 127 3.65 5.55 -16.55
CA GLY A 127 4.03 6.82 -17.17
C GLY A 127 3.95 8.04 -16.27
N LEU A 128 3.43 7.92 -15.06
CA LEU A 128 3.40 9.02 -14.11
C LEU A 128 4.81 9.37 -13.64
N LYS A 129 5.05 10.66 -13.44
CA LYS A 129 6.32 11.20 -12.95
C LYS A 129 6.09 12.09 -11.75
N ASP A 130 7.07 12.13 -10.86
CA ASP A 130 7.10 13.06 -9.76
C ASP A 130 8.53 13.30 -9.29
N ASN A 131 8.75 14.42 -8.62
CA ASN A 131 10.05 14.79 -8.08
C ASN A 131 10.21 14.28 -6.64
N ILE A 132 11.42 13.86 -6.30
CA ILE A 132 11.79 13.51 -4.94
C ILE A 132 12.37 14.76 -4.31
N SER A 133 11.74 15.22 -3.22
CA SER A 133 12.27 16.40 -2.50
C SER A 133 13.56 16.05 -1.76
N ARG A 134 14.42 17.07 -1.56
CA ARG A 134 15.71 16.87 -0.89
C ARG A 134 15.57 16.29 0.51
N LYS A 135 14.52 16.65 1.22
CA LYS A 135 14.25 16.15 2.57
C LYS A 135 14.03 14.64 2.61
N TYR A 136 13.36 14.11 1.59
CA TYR A 136 12.97 12.69 1.53
C TYR A 136 13.96 11.82 0.73
N LEU A 137 14.91 12.44 0.04
CA LEU A 137 15.86 11.73 -0.81
C LEU A 137 16.73 10.72 -0.04
N PRO A 138 17.26 11.02 1.16
CA PRO A 138 18.04 10.03 1.91
C PRO A 138 17.24 8.76 2.24
N ASP A 139 16.00 8.91 2.71
CA ASP A 139 15.14 7.77 3.03
C ASP A 139 14.80 6.97 1.78
N PHE A 140 14.54 7.65 0.67
CA PHE A 140 14.27 7.00 -0.61
C PHE A 140 15.47 6.18 -1.10
N LYS A 141 16.66 6.73 -1.03
CA LYS A 141 17.88 6.00 -1.41
C LYS A 141 18.11 4.79 -0.51
N GLN A 142 17.88 4.93 0.78
CA GLN A 142 18.00 3.83 1.74
C GLN A 142 17.00 2.71 1.41
N ALA A 143 15.76 3.05 1.07
CA ALA A 143 14.73 2.08 0.72
C ALA A 143 15.09 1.28 -0.54
N LEU A 144 15.84 1.87 -1.48
CA LEU A 144 16.33 1.20 -2.68
C LEU A 144 17.74 0.60 -2.51
N ASP A 145 18.30 0.68 -1.32
CA ASP A 145 19.64 0.18 -1.02
C ASP A 145 20.74 0.85 -1.87
N LEU A 146 20.59 2.15 -2.06
CA LEU A 146 21.51 2.98 -2.83
C LEU A 146 22.50 3.77 -1.97
#